data_c520c53985aceba27ef8ef301655bf4a
#
_entry.id   c520c53985aceba27ef8ef301655bf4a
#
_cell.length_a   1.000
_cell.length_b   1.000
_cell.length_c   1.000
_cell.angle_alpha   90.00
_cell.angle_beta   90.00
_cell.angle_gamma   90.00
#
_symmetry.space_group_name_H-M   'P 1'
#
loop_
_entity.id
_entity.type
_entity.pdbx_description
1 polymer ?
#
loop_
_entity_poly.entity_id
_entity_poly.type
_entity_poly.pdbx_seq_one_letter_code
_entity_poly.pdbx_strand_id
1 'polypeptide(L)'
;MRFNNRDDIIALTPQWKGERFPDGRPKVPDKYLDELRKMTLEELWKPIFVQGYENQFLAMKSLHPEFKENGDLNCKLIGRAVTAAYGPTRPDFYETTMAQAAAEGRTGTPNQWVIEGLTDRDVCVVDMYDKIYKGTFVGGNLTTAIKNKTHTGGAVIWGGIRDIEQMQKVDGVQVYYRGIDPTPIRDFAMISFNGPVRLGDGEHAAICLPGDVVYGCSGGVLFIPPHLVVEVVENGAKTQVKDIFGFEMITFNKFTPAQIDKNTWSVEMLDLLMDFIRDDPRGEPYRGLDWSHEYDMAINGDPTDTQSAL
;
A
#
# COMPACT_ATOMS: atom_id res chain seq x y z
N MET A 1 0.82 11.05 -26.83
CA MET A 1 0.90 10.34 -25.52
C MET A 1 0.53 8.90 -25.77
N ARG A 2 1.25 7.94 -25.21
CA ARG A 2 0.83 6.53 -25.24
C ARG A 2 0.31 6.17 -23.85
N PHE A 3 -0.86 5.57 -23.78
CA PHE A 3 -1.35 5.00 -22.54
C PHE A 3 -0.56 3.73 -22.23
N ASN A 4 -0.22 3.53 -20.95
CA ASN A 4 0.41 2.29 -20.47
C ASN A 4 1.69 1.93 -21.26
N ASN A 5 2.58 2.90 -21.43
CA ASN A 5 3.81 2.70 -22.21
C ASN A 5 4.86 1.94 -21.36
N ARG A 6 5.21 0.75 -21.81
CA ARG A 6 6.14 -0.16 -21.13
C ARG A 6 7.51 0.46 -20.82
N ASP A 7 8.10 1.18 -21.79
CA ASP A 7 9.45 1.71 -21.63
C ASP A 7 9.47 2.87 -20.62
N ASP A 8 8.43 3.69 -20.59
CA ASP A 8 8.26 4.75 -19.59
C ASP A 8 8.10 4.16 -18.19
N ILE A 9 7.32 3.07 -18.03
CA ILE A 9 7.12 2.41 -16.75
C ILE A 9 8.44 1.83 -16.22
N ILE A 10 9.24 1.20 -17.09
CA ILE A 10 10.56 0.68 -16.72
C ILE A 10 11.49 1.81 -16.29
N ALA A 11 11.48 2.94 -17.02
CA ALA A 11 12.30 4.11 -16.72
C ALA A 11 11.93 4.77 -15.38
N LEU A 12 10.65 4.71 -14.96
CA LEU A 12 10.17 5.21 -13.68
C LEU A 12 10.61 4.35 -12.49
N THR A 13 10.90 3.06 -12.70
CA THR A 13 11.20 2.10 -11.63
C THR A 13 12.55 1.41 -11.82
N PRO A 14 13.68 2.15 -12.00
CA PRO A 14 14.98 1.58 -12.39
C PRO A 14 15.64 0.77 -11.26
N GLN A 15 15.25 0.99 -10.01
CA GLN A 15 15.78 0.27 -8.85
C GLN A 15 15.23 -1.17 -8.74
N TRP A 16 14.05 -1.44 -9.33
CA TRP A 16 13.52 -2.79 -9.37
C TRP A 16 14.29 -3.67 -10.37
N LYS A 17 14.92 -4.74 -9.87
CA LYS A 17 15.72 -5.70 -10.66
C LYS A 17 15.05 -7.06 -10.86
N GLY A 18 13.84 -7.25 -10.27
CA GLY A 18 13.10 -8.49 -10.35
C GLY A 18 12.25 -8.62 -11.63
N GLU A 19 11.36 -9.61 -11.64
CA GLU A 19 10.41 -9.86 -12.72
C GLU A 19 9.48 -8.65 -12.94
N ARG A 20 9.05 -8.45 -14.19
CA ARG A 20 8.09 -7.41 -14.57
C ARG A 20 6.89 -7.99 -15.30
N PHE A 21 5.77 -7.34 -15.15
CA PHE A 21 4.60 -7.60 -15.97
C PHE A 21 4.87 -7.23 -17.45
N PRO A 22 4.06 -7.73 -18.40
CA PRO A 22 4.20 -7.37 -19.82
C PRO A 22 4.14 -5.86 -20.08
N ASP A 23 3.40 -5.10 -19.26
CA ASP A 23 3.29 -3.65 -19.32
C ASP A 23 4.51 -2.91 -18.74
N GLY A 24 5.45 -3.60 -18.13
CA GLY A 24 6.69 -3.06 -17.56
C GLY A 24 6.65 -2.82 -16.05
N ARG A 25 5.49 -2.90 -15.40
CA ARG A 25 5.37 -2.73 -13.94
C ARG A 25 6.20 -3.77 -13.18
N PRO A 26 6.85 -3.38 -12.08
CA PRO A 26 7.43 -4.34 -11.14
C PRO A 26 6.43 -5.42 -10.71
N LYS A 27 6.88 -6.68 -10.74
CA LYS A 27 6.09 -7.82 -10.27
C LYS A 27 6.67 -8.35 -8.96
N VAL A 28 6.33 -7.69 -7.87
CA VAL A 28 6.68 -8.17 -6.52
C VAL A 28 6.05 -9.56 -6.33
N PRO A 29 6.82 -10.58 -5.90
CA PRO A 29 6.30 -11.93 -5.69
C PRO A 29 5.17 -11.97 -4.66
N ASP A 30 4.15 -12.80 -4.93
CA ASP A 30 2.93 -12.92 -4.11
C ASP A 30 3.22 -13.26 -2.65
N LYS A 31 4.26 -14.06 -2.38
CA LYS A 31 4.65 -14.40 -1.02
C LYS A 31 4.90 -13.18 -0.12
N TYR A 32 5.44 -12.09 -0.67
CA TYR A 32 5.65 -10.86 0.10
C TYR A 32 4.34 -10.12 0.34
N LEU A 33 3.41 -10.14 -0.61
CA LEU A 33 2.06 -9.58 -0.40
C LEU A 33 1.32 -10.33 0.71
N ASP A 34 1.51 -11.65 0.80
CA ASP A 34 0.91 -12.48 1.84
C ASP A 34 1.54 -12.22 3.23
N GLU A 35 2.85 -11.98 3.29
CA GLU A 35 3.52 -11.59 4.55
C GLU A 35 3.10 -10.20 5.01
N LEU A 36 3.07 -9.19 4.10
CA LEU A 36 2.60 -7.84 4.42
C LEU A 36 1.17 -7.83 5.01
N ARG A 37 0.32 -8.76 4.57
CA ARG A 37 -1.05 -8.86 5.10
C ARG A 37 -1.11 -9.15 6.60
N LYS A 38 -0.10 -9.81 7.15
CA LYS A 38 -0.03 -10.18 8.57
C LYS A 38 0.48 -9.06 9.46
N MET A 39 1.05 -7.99 8.88
CA MET A 39 1.74 -6.91 9.58
C MET A 39 0.84 -5.70 9.81
N THR A 40 1.19 -4.87 10.77
CA THR A 40 0.55 -3.59 11.07
C THR A 40 1.15 -2.46 10.25
N LEU A 41 0.51 -1.30 10.26
CA LEU A 41 1.00 -0.10 9.56
C LEU A 41 2.38 0.32 10.08
N GLU A 42 2.55 0.35 11.39
CA GLU A 42 3.75 0.83 12.06
C GLU A 42 4.95 -0.09 11.80
N GLU A 43 4.72 -1.40 11.77
CA GLU A 43 5.73 -2.40 11.40
C GLU A 43 6.28 -2.19 9.98
N LEU A 44 5.46 -1.67 9.06
CA LEU A 44 5.82 -1.45 7.66
C LEU A 44 6.31 -0.03 7.37
N TRP A 45 5.77 0.97 8.07
CA TRP A 45 6.09 2.37 7.83
C TRP A 45 7.51 2.74 8.27
N LYS A 46 7.93 2.30 9.47
CA LYS A 46 9.22 2.63 10.03
C LYS A 46 10.41 2.25 9.12
N PRO A 47 10.48 1.04 8.53
CA PRO A 47 11.56 0.66 7.64
C PRO A 47 11.72 1.56 6.41
N ILE A 48 10.65 2.07 5.84
CA ILE A 48 10.73 2.97 4.68
C ILE A 48 10.99 4.41 5.09
N PHE A 49 10.46 4.83 6.24
CA PHE A 49 10.69 6.17 6.78
C PHE A 49 12.18 6.45 7.03
N VAL A 50 12.88 5.54 7.68
CA VAL A 50 14.31 5.69 7.98
C VAL A 50 15.21 5.73 6.74
N GLN A 51 14.70 5.26 5.60
CA GLN A 51 15.36 5.35 4.30
C GLN A 51 15.01 6.63 3.51
N GLY A 52 14.33 7.60 4.15
CA GLY A 52 13.97 8.89 3.56
C GLY A 52 12.65 8.90 2.79
N TYR A 53 11.85 7.82 2.87
CA TYR A 53 10.51 7.75 2.26
C TYR A 53 9.43 8.25 3.25
N GLU A 54 9.55 9.50 3.67
CA GLU A 54 8.68 10.08 4.70
C GLU A 54 7.22 10.24 4.25
N ASN A 55 7.00 10.55 2.96
CA ASN A 55 5.71 10.90 2.41
C ASN A 55 5.06 9.73 1.65
N GLN A 56 4.94 8.55 2.27
CA GLN A 56 4.34 7.39 1.62
C GLN A 56 3.04 6.92 2.26
N PHE A 57 2.67 7.49 3.42
CA PHE A 57 1.40 7.21 4.09
C PHE A 57 0.38 8.30 3.82
N LEU A 58 -0.88 7.90 3.60
CA LEU A 58 -2.00 8.78 3.37
C LEU A 58 -3.23 8.32 4.17
N ALA A 59 -3.68 9.14 5.12
CA ALA A 59 -4.93 8.88 5.84
C ALA A 59 -6.13 9.03 4.91
N MET A 60 -6.96 7.99 4.82
CA MET A 60 -8.14 7.95 3.94
C MET A 60 -9.31 7.21 4.59
N LYS A 61 -10.53 7.55 4.17
CA LYS A 61 -11.72 6.76 4.50
C LYS A 61 -11.70 5.44 3.74
N SER A 62 -12.16 4.37 4.39
CA SER A 62 -12.27 3.05 3.76
C SER A 62 -13.72 2.57 3.70
N LEU A 63 -14.01 1.74 2.72
CA LEU A 63 -15.34 1.13 2.51
C LEU A 63 -15.72 0.20 3.67
N HIS A 64 -14.73 -0.54 4.21
CA HIS A 64 -14.86 -1.43 5.35
C HIS A 64 -13.84 -1.05 6.42
N PRO A 65 -14.19 -0.10 7.34
CA PRO A 65 -13.26 0.38 8.36
C PRO A 65 -13.08 -0.60 9.52
N GLU A 66 -13.96 -1.59 9.66
CA GLU A 66 -14.02 -2.48 10.82
C GLU A 66 -13.18 -3.73 10.64
N PHE A 67 -12.40 -4.08 11.69
CA PHE A 67 -11.90 -5.44 11.87
C PHE A 67 -13.08 -6.34 12.25
N LYS A 68 -13.27 -7.45 11.56
CA LYS A 68 -14.18 -8.48 12.05
C LYS A 68 -13.55 -9.18 13.24
N GLU A 69 -14.35 -9.49 14.28
CA GLU A 69 -13.92 -10.08 15.55
C GLU A 69 -13.09 -11.37 15.43
N ASN A 70 -13.13 -12.05 14.29
CA ASN A 70 -12.46 -13.34 14.07
C ASN A 70 -11.06 -13.21 13.43
N GLY A 71 -10.44 -12.04 13.49
CA GLY A 71 -9.15 -11.83 12.82
C GLY A 71 -9.23 -11.81 11.29
N ASP A 72 -10.45 -11.75 10.75
CA ASP A 72 -10.67 -11.59 9.31
C ASP A 72 -10.19 -10.20 8.88
N LEU A 73 -9.04 -10.16 8.22
CA LEU A 73 -8.35 -8.95 7.79
C LEU A 73 -8.98 -8.32 6.54
N ASN A 74 -10.31 -8.41 6.38
CA ASN A 74 -11.05 -7.85 5.24
C ASN A 74 -10.91 -6.33 5.10
N CYS A 75 -10.46 -5.63 6.16
CA CYS A 75 -10.13 -4.22 6.08
C CYS A 75 -8.80 -3.95 5.36
N LYS A 76 -7.93 -4.95 5.18
CA LYS A 76 -6.64 -4.77 4.52
C LYS A 76 -6.73 -4.94 3.01
N LEU A 77 -6.16 -3.98 2.31
CA LEU A 77 -5.95 -4.00 0.87
C LEU A 77 -4.46 -4.14 0.58
N ILE A 78 -4.06 -5.25 -0.04
CA ILE A 78 -2.67 -5.45 -0.41
C ILE A 78 -2.58 -5.92 -1.86
N GLY A 79 -1.77 -5.21 -2.66
CA GLY A 79 -1.55 -5.56 -4.05
C GLY A 79 -0.60 -4.59 -4.75
N ARG A 80 -0.48 -4.71 -6.07
CA ARG A 80 0.44 -3.92 -6.89
C ARG A 80 -0.32 -2.79 -7.59
N ALA A 81 0.22 -1.59 -7.55
CA ALA A 81 -0.44 -0.41 -8.09
C ALA A 81 -0.57 -0.45 -9.62
N VAL A 82 -1.77 -0.24 -10.10
CA VAL A 82 -2.10 0.24 -11.44
C VAL A 82 -2.57 1.68 -11.30
N THR A 83 -1.78 2.63 -11.78
CA THR A 83 -2.00 4.04 -11.51
C THR A 83 -2.72 4.75 -12.65
N ALA A 84 -3.58 5.71 -12.33
CA ALA A 84 -4.19 6.59 -13.32
C ALA A 84 -4.41 8.00 -12.74
N ALA A 85 -4.14 9.01 -13.54
CA ALA A 85 -4.39 10.40 -13.17
C ALA A 85 -5.42 11.03 -14.13
N TYR A 86 -6.26 11.86 -13.55
CA TYR A 86 -7.32 12.57 -14.27
C TYR A 86 -7.27 14.07 -13.96
N GLY A 87 -7.92 14.84 -14.81
CA GLY A 87 -8.11 16.26 -14.64
C GLY A 87 -9.44 16.72 -15.20
N PRO A 88 -9.79 18.01 -15.05
CA PRO A 88 -10.96 18.60 -15.68
C PRO A 88 -10.94 18.42 -17.20
N THR A 89 -12.11 18.25 -17.81
CA THR A 89 -12.22 18.15 -19.26
C THR A 89 -11.68 19.42 -19.92
N ARG A 90 -10.73 19.22 -20.83
CA ARG A 90 -10.29 20.19 -21.81
C ARG A 90 -10.64 19.64 -23.20
N PRO A 91 -11.49 20.29 -24.00
CA PRO A 91 -12.10 19.67 -25.18
C PRO A 91 -11.10 19.10 -26.18
N ASP A 92 -10.09 19.85 -26.58
CA ASP A 92 -9.05 19.43 -27.53
C ASP A 92 -8.24 18.23 -27.04
N PHE A 93 -7.87 18.23 -25.75
CA PHE A 93 -7.17 17.12 -25.10
C PHE A 93 -8.06 15.89 -24.95
N TYR A 94 -9.33 16.08 -24.55
CA TYR A 94 -10.29 15.00 -24.42
C TYR A 94 -10.55 14.31 -25.76
N GLU A 95 -10.79 15.07 -26.84
CA GLU A 95 -11.00 14.53 -28.19
C GLU A 95 -9.78 13.74 -28.67
N THR A 96 -8.58 14.27 -28.49
CA THR A 96 -7.33 13.60 -28.82
C THR A 96 -7.16 12.28 -28.04
N THR A 97 -7.48 12.31 -26.73
CA THR A 97 -7.40 11.12 -25.86
C THR A 97 -8.39 10.04 -26.30
N MET A 98 -9.62 10.43 -26.61
CA MET A 98 -10.66 9.52 -27.09
C MET A 98 -10.32 8.92 -28.47
N ALA A 99 -9.78 9.73 -29.38
CA ALA A 99 -9.34 9.26 -30.69
C ALA A 99 -8.17 8.24 -30.59
N GLN A 100 -7.20 8.51 -29.72
CA GLN A 100 -6.11 7.56 -29.45
C GLN A 100 -6.63 6.27 -28.83
N ALA A 101 -7.54 6.35 -27.87
CA ALA A 101 -8.12 5.17 -27.24
C ALA A 101 -8.91 4.32 -28.24
N ALA A 102 -9.67 4.95 -29.14
CA ALA A 102 -10.38 4.27 -30.21
C ALA A 102 -9.41 3.56 -31.18
N ALA A 103 -8.29 4.19 -31.52
CA ALA A 103 -7.26 3.58 -32.34
C ALA A 103 -6.56 2.37 -31.65
N GLU A 104 -6.52 2.34 -30.32
CA GLU A 104 -6.06 1.22 -29.50
C GLU A 104 -7.18 0.16 -29.25
N GLY A 105 -8.37 0.33 -29.82
CA GLY A 105 -9.51 -0.58 -29.64
C GLY A 105 -10.19 -0.49 -28.27
N ARG A 106 -9.95 0.56 -27.49
CA ARG A 106 -10.59 0.76 -26.19
C ARG A 106 -12.03 1.21 -26.37
N THR A 107 -12.91 0.66 -25.55
CA THR A 107 -14.33 1.01 -25.55
C THR A 107 -14.75 1.59 -24.18
N GLY A 108 -15.89 2.25 -24.12
CA GLY A 108 -16.42 2.80 -22.88
C GLY A 108 -15.72 4.11 -22.45
N THR A 109 -15.70 4.33 -21.14
CA THR A 109 -15.17 5.56 -20.52
C THR A 109 -13.76 5.37 -19.93
N PRO A 110 -12.95 6.43 -19.79
CA PRO A 110 -11.57 6.31 -19.34
C PRO A 110 -11.37 5.61 -17.98
N ASN A 111 -12.32 5.72 -17.06
CA ASN A 111 -12.26 4.96 -15.79
C ASN A 111 -12.44 3.45 -15.99
N GLN A 112 -13.24 3.03 -16.97
CA GLN A 112 -13.40 1.61 -17.31
C GLN A 112 -12.12 1.03 -17.91
N TRP A 113 -11.40 1.79 -18.73
CA TRP A 113 -10.16 1.31 -19.36
C TRP A 113 -9.09 0.89 -18.34
N VAL A 114 -8.99 1.63 -17.23
CA VAL A 114 -8.06 1.28 -16.15
C VAL A 114 -8.46 -0.03 -15.50
N ILE A 115 -9.76 -0.19 -15.18
CA ILE A 115 -10.28 -1.39 -14.52
C ILE A 115 -10.14 -2.62 -15.45
N GLU A 116 -10.38 -2.45 -16.75
CA GLU A 116 -10.20 -3.53 -17.73
C GLU A 116 -8.74 -3.98 -17.86
N GLY A 117 -7.79 -3.10 -17.59
CA GLY A 117 -6.35 -3.38 -17.58
C GLY A 117 -5.83 -4.07 -16.32
N LEU A 118 -6.64 -4.23 -15.28
CA LEU A 118 -6.23 -4.88 -14.03
C LEU A 118 -6.01 -6.39 -14.24
N THR A 119 -5.05 -6.92 -13.50
CA THR A 119 -4.74 -8.34 -13.42
C THR A 119 -4.76 -8.79 -11.95
N ASP A 120 -4.48 -10.08 -11.72
CA ASP A 120 -4.52 -10.65 -10.39
C ASP A 120 -3.62 -9.90 -9.39
N ARG A 121 -4.17 -9.65 -8.20
CA ARG A 121 -3.55 -8.89 -7.09
C ARG A 121 -3.15 -7.45 -7.44
N ASP A 122 -3.72 -6.86 -8.48
CA ASP A 122 -3.58 -5.43 -8.75
C ASP A 122 -4.50 -4.59 -7.84
N VAL A 123 -4.06 -3.39 -7.54
CA VAL A 123 -4.85 -2.33 -6.88
C VAL A 123 -4.92 -1.12 -7.81
N CYS A 124 -6.14 -0.68 -8.10
CA CYS A 124 -6.38 0.52 -8.87
C CYS A 124 -6.08 1.76 -8.01
N VAL A 125 -5.05 2.55 -8.34
CA VAL A 125 -4.65 3.77 -7.61
C VAL A 125 -4.90 4.99 -8.49
N VAL A 126 -5.82 5.85 -8.06
CA VAL A 126 -6.40 6.90 -8.91
C VAL A 126 -6.33 8.27 -8.27
N ASP A 127 -5.70 9.20 -8.98
CA ASP A 127 -5.82 10.62 -8.70
C ASP A 127 -6.97 11.22 -9.53
N MET A 128 -8.06 11.59 -8.84
CA MET A 128 -9.20 12.31 -9.41
C MET A 128 -9.17 13.80 -9.05
N TYR A 129 -8.00 14.38 -8.81
CA TYR A 129 -7.82 15.78 -8.38
C TYR A 129 -8.82 16.22 -7.29
N ASP A 130 -9.09 15.33 -6.34
CA ASP A 130 -10.06 15.51 -5.24
C ASP A 130 -11.52 15.76 -5.69
N LYS A 131 -11.88 15.40 -6.92
CA LYS A 131 -13.23 15.58 -7.43
C LYS A 131 -14.19 14.57 -6.81
N ILE A 132 -15.20 15.04 -6.08
CA ILE A 132 -16.26 14.23 -5.47
C ILE A 132 -17.55 14.33 -6.29
N TYR A 133 -18.14 15.52 -6.37
CA TYR A 133 -19.30 15.76 -7.22
C TYR A 133 -18.99 15.51 -8.69
N LYS A 134 -19.72 14.63 -9.34
CA LYS A 134 -19.45 14.12 -10.70
C LYS A 134 -18.05 13.48 -10.84
N GLY A 135 -17.41 13.13 -9.74
CA GLY A 135 -16.07 12.54 -9.69
C GLY A 135 -16.05 11.10 -9.14
N THR A 136 -17.19 10.44 -9.14
CA THR A 136 -17.37 9.10 -8.55
C THR A 136 -16.80 8.03 -9.48
N PHE A 137 -15.53 7.70 -9.25
CA PHE A 137 -14.74 6.82 -10.11
C PHE A 137 -15.32 5.41 -10.23
N VAL A 138 -15.75 4.84 -9.10
CA VAL A 138 -16.40 3.53 -9.02
C VAL A 138 -17.75 3.59 -8.31
N GLY A 139 -18.57 2.62 -8.62
CA GLY A 139 -19.80 2.22 -7.96
C GLY A 139 -19.93 0.72 -7.99
N GLY A 140 -21.10 0.16 -7.72
CA GLY A 140 -21.33 -1.28 -7.59
C GLY A 140 -20.77 -2.12 -8.74
N ASN A 141 -21.07 -1.77 -9.99
CA ASN A 141 -20.63 -2.53 -11.18
C ASN A 141 -19.09 -2.57 -11.32
N LEU A 142 -18.43 -1.40 -11.19
CA LEU A 142 -16.99 -1.33 -11.38
C LEU A 142 -16.23 -1.96 -10.22
N THR A 143 -16.74 -1.89 -9.00
CA THR A 143 -16.20 -2.60 -7.84
C THR A 143 -16.28 -4.11 -8.02
N THR A 144 -17.40 -4.61 -8.56
CA THR A 144 -17.56 -6.02 -8.92
C THR A 144 -16.53 -6.43 -9.99
N ALA A 145 -16.31 -5.58 -11.00
CA ALA A 145 -15.31 -5.83 -12.04
C ALA A 145 -13.88 -5.88 -11.47
N ILE A 146 -13.52 -4.96 -10.57
CA ILE A 146 -12.24 -4.96 -9.86
C ILE A 146 -12.07 -6.29 -9.12
N LYS A 147 -13.05 -6.70 -8.32
CA LYS A 147 -12.99 -7.98 -7.58
C LYS A 147 -12.76 -9.16 -8.50
N ASN A 148 -13.52 -9.24 -9.58
CA ASN A 148 -13.44 -10.36 -10.53
C ASN A 148 -12.06 -10.46 -11.21
N LYS A 149 -11.41 -9.33 -11.48
CA LYS A 149 -10.08 -9.29 -12.14
C LYS A 149 -8.93 -9.50 -11.17
N THR A 150 -9.04 -8.98 -9.97
CA THR A 150 -7.90 -8.93 -9.02
C THR A 150 -7.97 -10.01 -7.93
N HIS A 151 -9.09 -10.67 -7.75
CA HIS A 151 -9.41 -11.64 -6.71
C HIS A 151 -9.25 -11.14 -5.28
N THR A 152 -8.25 -10.32 -4.99
CA THR A 152 -8.04 -9.67 -3.69
C THR A 152 -8.74 -8.32 -3.56
N GLY A 153 -9.17 -7.78 -4.67
CA GLY A 153 -10.11 -6.67 -4.87
C GLY A 153 -9.81 -5.37 -4.16
N GLY A 154 -9.51 -4.31 -4.94
CA GLY A 154 -9.47 -3.02 -4.30
C GLY A 154 -9.04 -1.82 -5.15
N ALA A 155 -9.29 -0.65 -4.56
CA ALA A 155 -8.92 0.62 -5.16
C ALA A 155 -8.57 1.67 -4.11
N VAL A 156 -7.70 2.60 -4.49
CA VAL A 156 -7.39 3.83 -3.76
C VAL A 156 -7.75 5.00 -4.67
N ILE A 157 -8.72 5.81 -4.27
CA ILE A 157 -9.31 6.85 -5.11
C ILE A 157 -9.21 8.19 -4.40
N TRP A 158 -8.33 9.07 -4.86
CA TRP A 158 -8.28 10.44 -4.41
C TRP A 158 -9.39 11.24 -5.11
N GLY A 159 -10.63 10.96 -4.70
CA GLY A 159 -11.86 11.48 -5.28
C GLY A 159 -13.10 10.79 -4.72
N GLY A 160 -14.19 10.82 -5.50
CA GLY A 160 -15.50 10.30 -5.09
C GLY A 160 -15.74 8.84 -5.44
N ILE A 161 -16.65 8.23 -4.68
CA ILE A 161 -17.27 6.93 -4.98
C ILE A 161 -18.79 7.04 -4.79
N ARG A 162 -19.55 6.06 -5.30
CA ARG A 162 -21.01 5.98 -5.17
C ARG A 162 -21.46 4.54 -4.90
N ASP A 163 -22.75 4.34 -4.74
CA ASP A 163 -23.37 3.00 -4.59
C ASP A 163 -22.81 2.22 -3.40
N ILE A 164 -22.56 2.89 -2.25
CA ILE A 164 -21.86 2.33 -1.09
C ILE A 164 -22.47 1.01 -0.63
N GLU A 165 -23.79 0.94 -0.50
CA GLU A 165 -24.49 -0.26 -0.03
C GLU A 165 -24.31 -1.45 -0.98
N GLN A 166 -24.23 -1.19 -2.29
CA GLN A 166 -23.95 -2.22 -3.28
C GLN A 166 -22.49 -2.65 -3.24
N MET A 167 -21.59 -1.69 -3.11
CA MET A 167 -20.15 -1.97 -3.01
C MET A 167 -19.82 -2.81 -1.77
N GLN A 168 -20.44 -2.51 -0.62
CA GLN A 168 -20.25 -3.26 0.62
C GLN A 168 -20.75 -4.72 0.57
N LYS A 169 -21.61 -5.05 -0.39
CA LYS A 169 -22.07 -6.43 -0.63
C LYS A 169 -21.10 -7.25 -1.48
N VAL A 170 -20.11 -6.61 -2.09
CA VAL A 170 -19.07 -7.33 -2.84
C VAL A 170 -18.02 -7.84 -1.86
N ASP A 171 -18.06 -9.14 -1.58
CA ASP A 171 -17.19 -9.76 -0.59
C ASP A 171 -15.69 -9.65 -0.97
N GLY A 172 -14.86 -9.37 0.03
CA GLY A 172 -13.40 -9.27 -0.11
C GLY A 172 -12.93 -8.08 -0.96
N VAL A 173 -13.72 -7.02 -1.10
CA VAL A 173 -13.33 -5.76 -1.74
C VAL A 173 -13.06 -4.70 -0.68
N GLN A 174 -11.95 -3.98 -0.83
CA GLN A 174 -11.67 -2.79 -0.03
C GLN A 174 -11.40 -1.59 -0.94
N VAL A 175 -12.02 -0.47 -0.63
CA VAL A 175 -11.85 0.79 -1.38
C VAL A 175 -11.56 1.94 -0.43
N TYR A 176 -10.48 2.67 -0.70
CA TYR A 176 -10.13 3.90 -0.02
C TYR A 176 -10.59 5.10 -0.86
N TYR A 177 -11.16 6.12 -0.23
CA TYR A 177 -11.79 7.23 -0.95
C TYR A 177 -11.80 8.53 -0.13
N ARG A 178 -12.03 9.65 -0.81
CA ARG A 178 -12.17 10.98 -0.20
C ARG A 178 -13.60 11.29 0.21
N GLY A 179 -14.55 11.04 -0.66
CA GLY A 179 -15.93 11.38 -0.42
C GLY A 179 -16.93 10.54 -1.20
N ILE A 180 -18.20 10.75 -0.92
CA ILE A 180 -19.33 10.01 -1.49
C ILE A 180 -20.25 11.00 -2.18
N ASP A 181 -20.69 10.69 -3.39
CA ASP A 181 -21.70 11.45 -4.12
C ASP A 181 -22.50 10.50 -5.02
N PRO A 182 -23.83 10.64 -5.17
CA PRO A 182 -24.63 9.74 -6.02
C PRO A 182 -24.49 10.03 -7.51
N THR A 183 -23.84 11.12 -7.92
CA THR A 183 -23.75 11.48 -9.34
C THR A 183 -22.81 10.54 -10.10
N PRO A 184 -23.14 10.19 -11.36
CA PRO A 184 -22.19 9.49 -12.22
C PRO A 184 -20.98 10.36 -12.55
N ILE A 185 -19.86 9.71 -12.84
CA ILE A 185 -18.63 10.40 -13.25
C ILE A 185 -18.85 11.18 -14.54
N ARG A 186 -18.46 12.46 -14.56
CA ARG A 186 -18.55 13.37 -15.72
C ARG A 186 -17.48 14.45 -15.67
N ASP A 187 -17.27 15.10 -16.79
CA ASP A 187 -16.41 16.29 -16.92
C ASP A 187 -14.97 15.99 -16.42
N PHE A 188 -14.37 14.93 -16.94
CA PHE A 188 -13.02 14.50 -16.62
C PHE A 188 -12.29 14.01 -17.87
N ALA A 189 -10.98 14.13 -17.88
CA ALA A 189 -10.11 13.60 -18.91
C ALA A 189 -8.95 12.81 -18.28
N MET A 190 -8.56 11.68 -18.88
CA MET A 190 -7.41 10.90 -18.44
C MET A 190 -6.13 11.64 -18.84
N ILE A 191 -5.29 11.93 -17.85
CA ILE A 191 -3.98 12.57 -18.04
C ILE A 191 -2.90 11.51 -18.24
N SER A 192 -2.92 10.44 -17.43
CA SER A 192 -1.96 9.34 -17.56
C SER A 192 -2.57 8.00 -17.15
N PHE A 193 -1.99 6.94 -17.68
CA PHE A 193 -2.26 5.57 -17.29
C PHE A 193 -0.91 4.86 -17.07
N ASN A 194 -0.72 4.25 -15.88
CA ASN A 194 0.55 3.72 -15.42
C ASN A 194 1.70 4.74 -15.46
N GLY A 195 1.39 6.00 -15.13
CA GLY A 195 2.36 7.04 -14.80
C GLY A 195 2.39 7.32 -13.30
N PRO A 196 3.28 8.21 -12.82
CA PRO A 196 3.25 8.66 -11.44
C PRO A 196 1.92 9.33 -11.10
N VAL A 197 1.38 9.04 -9.93
CA VAL A 197 0.19 9.73 -9.41
C VAL A 197 0.49 10.37 -8.06
N ARG A 198 -0.04 11.58 -7.85
CA ARG A 198 0.01 12.27 -6.58
C ARG A 198 -1.37 12.19 -5.93
N LEU A 199 -1.42 11.59 -4.73
CA LEU A 199 -2.62 11.60 -3.91
C LEU A 199 -2.35 12.43 -2.66
N GLY A 200 -3.38 13.05 -2.12
CA GLY A 200 -3.24 13.90 -0.94
C GLY A 200 -3.37 15.40 -1.25
N ASP A 201 -3.33 16.17 -0.19
CA ASP A 201 -3.38 17.64 -0.22
C ASP A 201 -1.99 18.27 0.03
N GLY A 202 -1.96 19.56 0.31
CA GLY A 202 -0.70 20.31 0.42
C GLY A 202 0.23 19.87 1.56
N GLU A 203 -0.33 19.35 2.65
CA GLU A 203 0.46 18.95 3.84
C GLU A 203 0.73 17.45 3.88
N HIS A 204 -0.22 16.67 3.37
CA HIS A 204 -0.16 15.21 3.38
C HIS A 204 -0.39 14.67 1.99
N ALA A 205 0.67 14.56 1.21
CA ALA A 205 0.63 14.00 -0.13
C ALA A 205 1.65 12.88 -0.27
N ALA A 206 1.25 11.84 -1.00
CA ALA A 206 2.10 10.72 -1.37
C ALA A 206 2.21 10.61 -2.89
N ILE A 207 3.35 10.10 -3.37
CA ILE A 207 3.51 9.71 -4.77
C ILE A 207 3.49 8.19 -4.84
N CYS A 208 2.62 7.67 -5.71
CA CYS A 208 2.58 6.26 -6.04
C CYS A 208 3.04 6.06 -7.49
N LEU A 209 3.97 5.14 -7.69
CA LEU A 209 4.43 4.72 -9.00
C LEU A 209 3.74 3.41 -9.43
N PRO A 210 3.64 3.15 -10.74
CA PRO A 210 3.09 1.88 -11.22
C PRO A 210 3.94 0.70 -10.73
N GLY A 211 3.28 -0.27 -10.08
CA GLY A 211 3.91 -1.44 -9.47
C GLY A 211 4.38 -1.27 -8.03
N ASP A 212 4.22 -0.09 -7.41
CA ASP A 212 4.35 0.05 -5.96
C ASP A 212 3.43 -0.94 -5.24
N VAL A 213 3.86 -1.44 -4.10
CA VAL A 213 2.97 -2.25 -3.27
C VAL A 213 2.09 -1.32 -2.44
N VAL A 214 0.80 -1.47 -2.62
CA VAL A 214 -0.23 -0.77 -1.86
C VAL A 214 -0.56 -1.58 -0.64
N TYR A 215 -0.41 -0.99 0.54
CA TYR A 215 -0.87 -1.54 1.81
C TYR A 215 -1.93 -0.61 2.39
N GLY A 216 -3.15 -1.08 2.42
CA GLY A 216 -4.28 -0.36 3.02
C GLY A 216 -4.71 -1.02 4.32
N CYS A 217 -5.00 -0.22 5.34
CA CYS A 217 -5.50 -0.63 6.65
C CYS A 217 -6.57 0.33 7.17
N SER A 218 -7.05 0.13 8.40
CA SER A 218 -8.07 1.01 9.00
C SER A 218 -7.65 2.49 9.09
N GLY A 219 -6.34 2.77 9.21
CA GLY A 219 -5.80 4.13 9.31
C GLY A 219 -5.62 4.85 7.98
N GLY A 220 -5.52 4.12 6.87
CA GLY A 220 -5.24 4.69 5.56
C GLY A 220 -4.44 3.77 4.66
N VAL A 221 -3.65 4.36 3.78
CA VAL A 221 -2.89 3.65 2.73
C VAL A 221 -1.41 4.01 2.81
N LEU A 222 -0.56 2.99 2.75
CA LEU A 222 0.90 3.10 2.64
C LEU A 222 1.32 2.60 1.25
N PHE A 223 2.17 3.35 0.55
CA PHE A 223 2.77 2.96 -0.72
C PHE A 223 4.23 2.53 -0.48
N ILE A 224 4.54 1.28 -0.78
CA ILE A 224 5.87 0.69 -0.54
C ILE A 224 6.58 0.53 -1.89
N PRO A 225 7.73 1.20 -2.11
CA PRO A 225 8.52 1.01 -3.31
C PRO A 225 8.91 -0.47 -3.50
N PRO A 226 8.77 -1.04 -4.70
CA PRO A 226 8.96 -2.47 -4.94
C PRO A 226 10.33 -3.00 -4.51
N HIS A 227 11.37 -2.20 -4.69
CA HIS A 227 12.75 -2.59 -4.36
C HIS A 227 13.02 -2.67 -2.85
N LEU A 228 12.15 -2.07 -2.01
CA LEU A 228 12.27 -2.10 -0.56
C LEU A 228 11.45 -3.21 0.10
N VAL A 229 10.55 -3.87 -0.64
CA VAL A 229 9.57 -4.79 -0.06
C VAL A 229 10.21 -5.93 0.74
N VAL A 230 11.33 -6.48 0.28
CA VAL A 230 12.02 -7.57 0.99
C VAL A 230 12.49 -7.09 2.36
N GLU A 231 13.19 -5.98 2.39
CA GLU A 231 13.71 -5.37 3.61
C GLU A 231 12.58 -4.95 4.57
N VAL A 232 11.49 -4.39 4.02
CA VAL A 232 10.31 -4.02 4.82
C VAL A 232 9.68 -5.25 5.48
N VAL A 233 9.56 -6.38 4.78
CA VAL A 233 9.02 -7.62 5.34
C VAL A 233 9.94 -8.17 6.43
N GLU A 234 11.26 -8.19 6.21
CA GLU A 234 12.22 -8.70 7.19
C GLU A 234 12.26 -7.82 8.45
N ASN A 235 12.33 -6.51 8.31
CA ASN A 235 12.33 -5.56 9.45
C ASN A 235 10.97 -5.53 10.17
N GLY A 236 9.86 -5.63 9.42
CA GLY A 236 8.53 -5.75 10.01
C GLY A 236 8.38 -7.02 10.85
N ALA A 237 8.90 -8.17 10.37
CA ALA A 237 8.89 -9.42 11.14
C ALA A 237 9.71 -9.32 12.43
N LYS A 238 10.86 -8.62 12.40
CA LYS A 238 11.64 -8.34 13.61
C LYS A 238 10.88 -7.46 14.60
N THR A 239 10.23 -6.41 14.12
CA THR A 239 9.41 -5.53 14.95
C THR A 239 8.27 -6.33 15.57
N GLN A 240 7.57 -7.14 14.80
CA GLN A 240 6.45 -7.95 15.26
C GLN A 240 6.83 -8.90 16.41
N VAL A 241 7.94 -9.63 16.30
CA VAL A 241 8.37 -10.53 17.39
C VAL A 241 8.87 -9.74 18.61
N LYS A 242 9.50 -8.58 18.41
CA LYS A 242 9.89 -7.67 19.50
C LYS A 242 8.66 -7.17 20.27
N ASP A 243 7.56 -6.85 19.57
CA ASP A 243 6.32 -6.40 20.19
C ASP A 243 5.65 -7.53 20.98
N ILE A 244 5.55 -8.75 20.41
CA ILE A 244 5.00 -9.92 21.11
C ILE A 244 5.76 -10.18 22.42
N PHE A 245 7.08 -10.21 22.34
CA PHE A 245 7.96 -10.42 23.50
C PHE A 245 7.90 -9.23 24.47
N GLY A 246 7.98 -8.00 23.96
CA GLY A 246 8.00 -6.78 24.75
C GLY A 246 6.72 -6.57 25.57
N PHE A 247 5.55 -6.80 24.99
CA PHE A 247 4.28 -6.72 25.69
C PHE A 247 4.19 -7.73 26.86
N GLU A 248 4.73 -8.92 26.66
CA GLU A 248 4.81 -9.92 27.70
C GLU A 248 5.77 -9.49 28.83
N MET A 249 6.94 -8.97 28.48
CA MET A 249 7.92 -8.49 29.45
C MET A 249 7.40 -7.29 30.27
N ILE A 250 6.63 -6.39 29.67
CA ILE A 250 5.94 -5.29 30.37
C ILE A 250 4.88 -5.88 31.29
N THR A 251 4.08 -6.84 30.83
CA THR A 251 3.00 -7.46 31.62
C THR A 251 3.54 -8.12 32.91
N PHE A 252 4.71 -8.76 32.81
CA PHE A 252 5.37 -9.38 33.96
C PHE A 252 6.27 -8.42 34.77
N ASN A 253 6.28 -7.12 34.45
CA ASN A 253 7.14 -6.11 35.08
C ASN A 253 8.65 -6.43 35.04
N LYS A 254 9.07 -7.17 34.00
CA LYS A 254 10.51 -7.50 33.82
C LYS A 254 11.25 -6.33 33.17
N PHE A 255 10.64 -5.66 32.21
CA PHE A 255 11.16 -4.44 31.58
C PHE A 255 10.10 -3.34 31.63
N THR A 256 10.55 -2.10 31.67
CA THR A 256 9.71 -0.92 31.59
C THR A 256 9.36 -0.60 30.14
N PRO A 257 8.23 0.11 29.87
CA PRO A 257 7.94 0.63 28.55
C PRO A 257 9.11 1.42 27.96
N ALA A 258 9.77 2.27 28.75
CA ALA A 258 10.92 3.05 28.31
C ALA A 258 12.13 2.22 27.88
N GLN A 259 12.26 0.98 28.34
CA GLN A 259 13.30 0.04 27.88
C GLN A 259 12.88 -0.64 26.57
N ILE A 260 11.61 -1.05 26.49
CA ILE A 260 11.06 -1.72 25.30
C ILE A 260 11.00 -0.76 24.09
N ASP A 261 10.63 0.50 24.31
CA ASP A 261 10.48 1.50 23.24
C ASP A 261 11.82 2.01 22.68
N LYS A 262 12.96 1.61 23.29
CA LYS A 262 14.26 1.98 22.73
C LYS A 262 14.50 1.35 21.35
N ASN A 263 15.08 2.12 20.45
CA ASN A 263 15.50 1.61 19.14
C ASN A 263 16.51 0.46 19.29
N THR A 264 17.52 0.65 20.15
CA THR A 264 18.55 -0.36 20.45
C THR A 264 18.28 -1.01 21.79
N TRP A 265 18.09 -2.33 21.77
CA TRP A 265 17.94 -3.13 22.98
C TRP A 265 19.30 -3.55 23.53
N SER A 266 19.39 -3.80 24.84
CA SER A 266 20.60 -4.35 25.44
C SER A 266 20.83 -5.81 25.03
N VAL A 267 22.08 -6.26 25.16
CA VAL A 267 22.44 -7.66 24.91
C VAL A 267 21.56 -8.61 25.76
N GLU A 268 21.32 -8.29 27.04
CA GLU A 268 20.43 -9.07 27.92
C GLU A 268 19.01 -9.21 27.34
N MET A 269 18.44 -8.10 26.82
CA MET A 269 17.11 -8.13 26.22
C MET A 269 17.09 -8.97 24.94
N LEU A 270 18.12 -8.89 24.12
CA LEU A 270 18.25 -9.69 22.89
C LEU A 270 18.42 -11.17 23.21
N ASP A 271 19.23 -11.53 24.21
CA ASP A 271 19.39 -12.92 24.64
C ASP A 271 18.06 -13.54 25.07
N LEU A 272 17.29 -12.80 25.87
CA LEU A 272 15.94 -13.24 26.29
C LEU A 272 14.96 -13.34 25.13
N LEU A 273 15.05 -12.43 24.15
CA LEU A 273 14.27 -12.54 22.92
C LEU A 273 14.66 -13.77 22.10
N MET A 274 15.95 -14.10 22.03
CA MET A 274 16.41 -15.30 21.32
C MET A 274 15.94 -16.58 22.02
N ASP A 275 15.94 -16.60 23.36
CA ASP A 275 15.36 -17.70 24.12
C ASP A 275 13.85 -17.82 23.84
N PHE A 276 13.12 -16.72 23.83
CA PHE A 276 11.69 -16.71 23.46
C PHE A 276 11.46 -17.23 22.03
N ILE A 277 12.23 -16.77 21.04
CA ILE A 277 12.12 -17.23 19.64
C ILE A 277 12.38 -18.73 19.52
N ARG A 278 13.33 -19.24 20.31
CA ARG A 278 13.68 -20.66 20.29
C ARG A 278 12.63 -21.54 20.96
N ASP A 279 12.13 -21.13 22.14
CA ASP A 279 11.42 -22.00 23.07
C ASP A 279 9.89 -21.77 23.07
N ASP A 280 9.41 -20.58 22.75
CA ASP A 280 7.97 -20.26 22.68
C ASP A 280 7.39 -20.60 21.29
N PRO A 281 6.21 -21.24 21.19
CA PRO A 281 5.56 -21.50 19.91
C PRO A 281 5.29 -20.24 19.07
N ARG A 282 5.05 -19.09 19.70
CA ARG A 282 4.85 -17.79 19.01
C ARG A 282 6.13 -17.28 18.34
N GLY A 283 7.30 -17.73 18.81
CA GLY A 283 8.60 -17.42 18.23
C GLY A 283 8.93 -18.22 16.96
N GLU A 284 8.25 -19.35 16.73
CA GLU A 284 8.56 -20.27 15.62
C GLU A 284 8.65 -19.62 14.24
N PRO A 285 7.74 -18.70 13.83
CA PRO A 285 7.81 -18.04 12.52
C PRO A 285 9.06 -17.17 12.31
N TYR A 286 9.75 -16.79 13.39
CA TYR A 286 10.84 -15.81 13.40
C TYR A 286 12.23 -16.43 13.56
N ARG A 287 12.35 -17.77 13.68
CA ARG A 287 13.61 -18.49 13.92
C ARG A 287 14.66 -18.32 12.82
N GLY A 288 14.24 -17.91 11.61
CA GLY A 288 15.15 -17.69 10.49
C GLY A 288 15.66 -16.26 10.33
N LEU A 289 15.27 -15.33 11.20
CA LEU A 289 15.68 -13.94 11.13
C LEU A 289 17.14 -13.75 11.59
N ASP A 290 17.89 -12.92 10.87
CA ASP A 290 19.26 -12.55 11.25
C ASP A 290 19.23 -11.36 12.22
N TRP A 291 19.79 -11.57 13.42
CA TRP A 291 19.89 -10.59 14.50
C TRP A 291 21.29 -10.03 14.70
N SER A 292 22.23 -10.33 13.82
CA SER A 292 23.64 -9.90 13.95
C SER A 292 23.79 -8.39 14.03
N HIS A 293 22.97 -7.65 13.27
CA HIS A 293 22.97 -6.20 13.29
C HIS A 293 22.53 -5.64 14.66
N GLU A 294 21.44 -6.15 15.21
CA GLU A 294 20.90 -5.72 16.51
C GLU A 294 21.89 -6.00 17.66
N TYR A 295 22.60 -7.14 17.62
CA TYR A 295 23.67 -7.43 18.56
C TYR A 295 24.86 -6.48 18.39
N ASP A 296 25.27 -6.18 17.16
CA ASP A 296 26.35 -5.23 16.91
C ASP A 296 26.02 -3.85 17.47
N MET A 297 24.80 -3.38 17.25
CA MET A 297 24.30 -2.11 17.80
C MET A 297 24.24 -2.13 19.33
N ALA A 298 23.85 -3.26 19.94
CA ALA A 298 23.79 -3.40 21.39
C ALA A 298 25.18 -3.36 22.05
N ILE A 299 26.21 -3.85 21.38
CA ILE A 299 27.59 -3.93 21.89
C ILE A 299 28.36 -2.63 21.62
N ASN A 300 28.28 -2.11 20.40
CA ASN A 300 29.11 -1.00 19.94
C ASN A 300 28.42 0.37 20.03
N GLY A 301 27.13 0.39 20.36
CA GLY A 301 26.26 1.57 20.33
C GLY A 301 25.73 1.85 18.94
N ASP A 302 24.60 2.54 18.89
CA ASP A 302 24.00 2.99 17.64
C ASP A 302 24.64 4.31 17.20
N PRO A 303 25.39 4.35 16.08
CA PRO A 303 25.99 5.60 15.60
C PRO A 303 24.93 6.63 15.17
N THR A 304 23.67 6.20 15.00
CA THR A 304 22.54 7.06 14.63
C THR A 304 21.69 7.49 15.83
N ASP A 305 21.96 6.96 17.03
CA ASP A 305 21.20 7.24 18.27
C ASP A 305 21.52 8.64 18.87
N THR A 306 21.75 9.63 18.02
CA THR A 306 21.86 11.04 18.43
C THR A 306 20.50 11.69 18.67
N GLN A 307 19.40 10.95 18.53
CA GLN A 307 18.04 11.43 18.80
C GLN A 307 17.14 10.34 19.37
N SER A 308 17.28 10.10 20.64
CA SER A 308 16.16 9.61 21.45
C SER A 308 15.20 10.79 21.64
N ALA A 309 14.19 10.93 20.82
CA ALA A 309 12.94 11.63 21.12
C ALA A 309 12.13 11.84 19.82
N LEU A 310 11.36 10.87 19.49
CA LEU A 310 10.03 11.10 18.90
C LEU A 310 9.05 10.25 19.65
#